data_b7a183610ac5157c50d5202fba41d0ed
#
_entry.id   b7a183610ac5157c50d5202fba41d0ed
#
_cell.length_a   1.000
_cell.length_b   1.000
_cell.length_c   1.000
_cell.angle_alpha   90.00
_cell.angle_beta   90.00
_cell.angle_gamma   90.00
#
_symmetry.space_group_name_H-M   'P 1'
#
loop_
_entity.id
_entity.type
_entity.pdbx_description
1 polymer ?
#
loop_
_entity_poly.entity_id
_entity_poly.type
_entity_poly.pdbx_seq_one_letter_code
_entity_poly.pdbx_strand_id
1 'polypeptide(L)'
;MHPPAVSLTRFLRHSIAALLLTLAGNCGIVQAQQKTAPAQEKPKIRAITAFINLDRAQYQQQVADALKMLKRAQTVFESRGYEVQTIRISTQPFPEYTKGLTKEQAVEFFKQYDALAAKEKFAAAIGPAMLNAGDSEAQADLLAEILGNTKTLNASLVVAGEDGVHWAAVGAAARVMKKLEESTPHSQGNFSFSAIAMVPPLTPFYPGSYHTGFGHQFTIALESANVVAAAFKGAPDLSTAKQRLTDSLAASAFDIERLAGRVDQDTGWAYMGIDLSPAPLKDVSIGAAIENLTTQPFGTSGTLTAAATITAAIKDVKVKQAGYSGLMLPILEDSRLAQRWSEGRISIDALLSYSAVCGTGLDTVPLPGDITAEQLSLIIGDMASLAYKWHKPLSARLLPALGKGWGEMTEFDNSFLVNATLQPLDRK
;
A
#
# COMPACT_ATOMS: atom_id res chain seq x y z
N MET A 1 71.32 -14.30 44.82
CA MET A 1 72.71 -14.14 44.34
C MET A 1 72.58 -13.36 43.01
N HIS A 2 72.95 -12.10 43.11
CA HIS A 2 73.31 -11.22 41.96
C HIS A 2 74.80 -11.54 41.61
N PRO A 3 75.36 -10.98 40.54
CA PRO A 3 75.06 -10.02 39.50
C PRO A 3 75.80 -10.37 38.18
N PRO A 4 76.25 -9.47 37.31
CA PRO A 4 75.78 -8.11 36.99
C PRO A 4 75.66 -7.80 35.44
N ALA A 5 75.18 -6.62 35.17
CA ALA A 5 75.24 -5.91 33.91
C ALA A 5 76.65 -5.47 33.49
N VAL A 6 76.94 -5.33 32.21
CA VAL A 6 77.90 -4.39 31.65
C VAL A 6 77.43 -3.78 30.33
N SER A 7 77.47 -2.45 30.33
CA SER A 7 77.36 -1.45 29.32
C SER A 7 78.64 -1.35 28.48
N LEU A 8 78.58 -0.85 27.27
CA LEU A 8 79.41 0.21 26.62
C LEU A 8 79.21 0.23 25.13
N THR A 9 78.57 1.24 24.62
CA THR A 9 79.02 2.54 24.05
C THR A 9 80.02 2.50 22.91
N ARG A 10 79.55 3.19 21.80
CA ARG A 10 80.26 4.20 20.97
C ARG A 10 81.16 3.81 19.82
N PHE A 11 80.95 4.63 18.76
CA PHE A 11 81.82 5.03 17.62
C PHE A 11 81.78 4.10 16.41
N LEU A 12 81.45 4.53 15.18
CA LEU A 12 82.12 5.57 14.40
C LEU A 12 81.24 6.00 13.21
N ARG A 13 81.21 7.26 12.94
CA ARG A 13 80.84 7.90 11.67
C ARG A 13 81.90 7.52 10.64
N HIS A 14 81.56 7.29 9.36
CA HIS A 14 82.13 7.96 8.20
C HIS A 14 81.39 7.60 6.91
N SER A 15 81.14 8.61 6.17
CA SER A 15 80.62 8.84 4.83
C SER A 15 81.15 7.88 3.78
N ILE A 16 80.31 7.49 2.80
CA ILE A 16 80.68 7.49 1.39
C ILE A 16 79.42 7.81 0.57
N ALA A 17 79.60 8.78 -0.30
CA ALA A 17 78.61 9.32 -1.23
C ALA A 17 78.49 8.49 -2.50
N ALA A 18 77.35 8.64 -3.18
CA ALA A 18 77.07 8.52 -4.58
C ALA A 18 77.20 7.16 -5.27
N LEU A 19 76.00 6.64 -5.61
CA LEU A 19 75.76 6.22 -6.99
C LEU A 19 74.27 6.33 -7.30
N LEU A 20 73.87 7.39 -8.03
CA LEU A 20 72.60 7.55 -8.68
C LEU A 20 72.57 6.57 -9.85
N LEU A 21 71.65 5.64 -9.87
CA LEU A 21 71.21 4.92 -11.07
C LEU A 21 69.72 4.88 -11.07
N THR A 22 69.18 5.65 -12.02
CA THR A 22 67.82 5.76 -12.45
C THR A 22 67.23 4.42 -12.81
N LEU A 23 66.22 4.00 -12.06
CA LEU A 23 65.19 3.04 -12.51
C LEU A 23 63.85 3.74 -12.31
N ALA A 24 63.40 4.42 -13.39
CA ALA A 24 62.04 4.86 -13.56
C ALA A 24 61.14 3.61 -13.69
N GLY A 25 60.76 3.03 -12.57
CA GLY A 25 59.69 2.03 -12.51
C GLY A 25 58.37 2.76 -12.56
N ASN A 26 57.63 2.66 -13.66
CA ASN A 26 56.24 3.04 -13.78
C ASN A 26 55.44 2.34 -12.71
N CYS A 27 55.29 2.97 -11.56
CA CYS A 27 54.25 2.62 -10.60
C CYS A 27 52.95 3.20 -11.12
N GLY A 28 52.29 2.49 -12.05
CA GLY A 28 50.91 2.77 -12.47
C GLY A 28 50.05 2.69 -11.22
N ILE A 29 49.66 3.88 -10.68
CA ILE A 29 48.59 3.97 -9.72
C ILE A 29 47.34 3.48 -10.47
N VAL A 30 47.00 2.20 -10.25
CA VAL A 30 45.68 1.68 -10.56
C VAL A 30 44.75 2.41 -9.62
N GLN A 31 44.24 3.57 -10.05
CA GLN A 31 43.05 4.15 -9.47
C GLN A 31 41.93 3.11 -9.67
N ALA A 32 41.71 2.31 -8.63
CA ALA A 32 40.48 1.56 -8.54
C ALA A 32 39.36 2.59 -8.64
N GLN A 33 38.77 2.70 -9.81
CA GLN A 33 37.50 3.38 -9.97
C GLN A 33 36.57 2.69 -8.96
N GLN A 34 36.35 3.36 -7.82
CA GLN A 34 35.21 3.05 -6.98
C GLN A 34 34.00 3.18 -7.91
N LYS A 35 33.51 2.03 -8.40
CA LYS A 35 32.18 1.93 -8.94
C LYS A 35 31.29 2.50 -7.85
N THR A 36 30.85 3.75 -8.01
CA THR A 36 29.79 4.31 -7.19
C THR A 36 28.68 3.28 -7.25
N ALA A 37 28.34 2.70 -6.11
CA ALA A 37 27.19 1.81 -5.99
C ALA A 37 26.01 2.54 -6.68
N PRO A 38 25.23 1.87 -7.51
CA PRO A 38 24.09 2.51 -8.14
C PRO A 38 23.26 3.16 -7.05
N ALA A 39 22.85 4.42 -7.28
CA ALA A 39 22.04 5.15 -6.32
C ALA A 39 20.86 4.24 -5.92
N GLN A 40 20.72 4.02 -4.60
CA GLN A 40 19.68 3.14 -4.08
C GLN A 40 18.33 3.72 -4.49
N GLU A 41 17.51 2.92 -5.17
CA GLU A 41 16.14 3.30 -5.53
C GLU A 41 15.36 3.64 -4.26
N LYS A 42 14.82 4.86 -4.21
CA LYS A 42 13.97 5.29 -3.10
C LYS A 42 12.51 5.00 -3.41
N PRO A 43 11.73 4.52 -2.43
CA PRO A 43 10.28 4.47 -2.56
C PRO A 43 9.71 5.89 -2.59
N LYS A 44 8.53 6.06 -3.19
CA LYS A 44 7.71 7.24 -2.98
C LYS A 44 6.84 7.05 -1.75
N ILE A 45 6.42 8.14 -1.12
CA ILE A 45 5.37 8.13 -0.10
C ILE A 45 4.03 8.21 -0.83
N ARG A 46 3.34 7.08 -0.94
CA ARG A 46 2.02 6.98 -1.57
C ARG A 46 1.00 7.85 -0.84
N ALA A 47 1.05 7.84 0.49
CA ALA A 47 0.16 8.63 1.31
C ALA A 47 0.74 8.93 2.69
N ILE A 48 0.40 10.12 3.22
CA ILE A 48 0.43 10.42 4.65
C ILE A 48 -1.03 10.53 5.06
N THR A 49 -1.48 9.65 5.97
CA THR A 49 -2.88 9.58 6.40
C THR A 49 -3.01 10.03 7.83
N ALA A 50 -3.74 11.12 8.05
CA ALA A 50 -4.14 11.62 9.36
C ALA A 50 -5.46 10.97 9.78
N PHE A 51 -5.57 10.59 11.05
CA PHE A 51 -6.79 10.02 11.63
C PHE A 51 -7.40 11.02 12.60
N ILE A 52 -8.67 11.39 12.36
CA ILE A 52 -9.42 12.34 13.16
C ILE A 52 -10.70 11.71 13.70
N ASN A 53 -11.10 12.09 14.89
CA ASN A 53 -12.43 11.78 15.42
C ASN A 53 -13.37 12.92 15.01
N LEU A 54 -14.06 12.74 13.87
CA LEU A 54 -14.84 13.79 13.22
C LEU A 54 -16.11 14.09 14.01
N ASP A 55 -16.32 15.37 14.32
CA ASP A 55 -17.54 15.95 14.89
C ASP A 55 -18.19 16.86 13.84
N ARG A 56 -19.47 16.64 13.54
CA ARG A 56 -20.21 17.41 12.54
C ARG A 56 -20.25 18.91 12.80
N ALA A 57 -20.25 19.32 14.07
CA ALA A 57 -20.29 20.74 14.44
C ALA A 57 -18.92 21.43 14.27
N GLN A 58 -17.82 20.65 14.28
CA GLN A 58 -16.46 21.16 14.30
C GLN A 58 -15.59 20.64 13.13
N TYR A 59 -16.17 19.87 12.20
CA TYR A 59 -15.39 19.15 11.18
C TYR A 59 -14.47 20.06 10.35
N GLN A 60 -14.90 21.28 10.03
CA GLN A 60 -14.08 22.21 9.26
C GLN A 60 -12.79 22.58 10.00
N GLN A 61 -12.88 22.85 11.30
CA GLN A 61 -11.72 23.16 12.12
C GLN A 61 -10.82 21.92 12.29
N GLN A 62 -11.40 20.75 12.53
CA GLN A 62 -10.68 19.48 12.68
C GLN A 62 -9.91 19.13 11.39
N VAL A 63 -10.53 19.33 10.23
CA VAL A 63 -9.87 19.17 8.92
C VAL A 63 -8.72 20.16 8.75
N ALA A 64 -8.92 21.45 9.12
CA ALA A 64 -7.89 22.46 9.04
C ALA A 64 -6.67 22.11 9.90
N ASP A 65 -6.89 21.61 11.12
CA ASP A 65 -5.82 21.17 12.03
C ASP A 65 -5.07 19.95 11.48
N ALA A 66 -5.79 18.95 10.95
CA ALA A 66 -5.19 17.80 10.30
C ALA A 66 -4.35 18.20 9.06
N LEU A 67 -4.86 19.11 8.24
CA LEU A 67 -4.14 19.62 7.07
C LEU A 67 -2.87 20.39 7.45
N LYS A 68 -2.87 21.12 8.56
CA LYS A 68 -1.66 21.78 9.07
C LYS A 68 -0.56 20.77 9.36
N MET A 69 -0.88 19.66 10.05
CA MET A 69 0.05 18.57 10.31
C MET A 69 0.49 17.90 9.00
N LEU A 70 -0.44 17.53 8.11
CA LEU A 70 -0.16 16.85 6.85
C LEU A 70 0.77 17.66 5.95
N LYS A 71 0.56 18.98 5.80
CA LYS A 71 1.43 19.89 5.04
C LYS A 71 2.82 20.02 5.69
N ARG A 72 2.89 20.02 7.03
CA ARG A 72 4.19 19.97 7.75
C ARG A 72 4.91 18.66 7.46
N ALA A 73 4.23 17.53 7.54
CA ALA A 73 4.79 16.22 7.24
C ALA A 73 5.29 16.15 5.78
N GLN A 74 4.48 16.58 4.82
CA GLN A 74 4.86 16.64 3.41
C GLN A 74 6.16 17.44 3.23
N THR A 75 6.25 18.64 3.78
CA THR A 75 7.48 19.48 3.72
C THR A 75 8.69 18.75 4.30
N VAL A 76 8.55 18.03 5.43
CA VAL A 76 9.63 17.28 6.07
C VAL A 76 10.15 16.17 5.15
N PHE A 77 9.25 15.38 4.55
CA PHE A 77 9.64 14.28 3.66
C PHE A 77 10.22 14.77 2.34
N GLU A 78 9.60 15.77 1.71
CA GLU A 78 10.07 16.35 0.45
C GLU A 78 11.45 17.01 0.60
N SER A 79 11.74 17.67 1.73
CA SER A 79 13.06 18.22 2.03
C SER A 79 14.18 17.17 2.08
N ARG A 80 13.81 15.89 2.18
CA ARG A 80 14.73 14.74 2.20
C ARG A 80 14.70 13.94 0.90
N GLY A 81 14.02 14.47 -0.13
CA GLY A 81 13.96 13.89 -1.46
C GLY A 81 13.00 12.72 -1.59
N TYR A 82 11.99 12.61 -0.70
CA TYR A 82 10.85 11.71 -0.88
C TYR A 82 9.74 12.44 -1.63
N GLU A 83 9.23 11.88 -2.71
CA GLU A 83 8.02 12.36 -3.37
C GLU A 83 6.81 11.95 -2.52
N VAL A 84 5.96 12.90 -2.12
CA VAL A 84 4.69 12.65 -1.43
C VAL A 84 3.55 12.80 -2.43
N GLN A 85 2.89 11.70 -2.78
CA GLN A 85 1.86 11.70 -3.81
C GLN A 85 0.51 12.20 -3.32
N THR A 86 0.09 11.82 -2.10
CA THR A 86 -1.20 12.22 -1.54
C THR A 86 -1.12 12.47 -0.04
N ILE A 87 -1.92 13.44 0.41
CA ILE A 87 -2.27 13.62 1.82
C ILE A 87 -3.72 13.19 2.02
N ARG A 88 -3.99 12.51 3.13
CA ARG A 88 -5.27 11.85 3.38
C ARG A 88 -5.78 12.11 4.78
N ILE A 89 -7.11 12.18 4.93
CA ILE A 89 -7.78 12.24 6.24
C ILE A 89 -8.73 11.06 6.33
N SER A 90 -8.62 10.27 7.39
CA SER A 90 -9.48 9.14 7.68
C SER A 90 -10.20 9.35 9.01
N THR A 91 -11.46 8.97 9.08
CA THR A 91 -12.28 9.15 10.28
C THR A 91 -12.61 7.81 10.96
N GLN A 92 -13.25 7.88 12.12
CA GLN A 92 -13.97 6.75 12.72
C GLN A 92 -15.12 6.30 11.81
N PRO A 93 -15.78 5.14 12.09
CA PRO A 93 -16.96 4.70 11.35
C PRO A 93 -18.02 5.80 11.24
N PHE A 94 -18.44 6.10 10.02
CA PHE A 94 -19.35 7.24 9.79
C PHE A 94 -20.72 7.12 10.49
N PRO A 95 -21.27 5.93 10.78
CA PRO A 95 -22.50 5.82 11.54
C PRO A 95 -22.42 6.46 12.95
N GLU A 96 -21.22 6.55 13.52
CA GLU A 96 -21.04 7.16 14.84
C GLU A 96 -21.37 8.66 14.85
N TYR A 97 -20.98 9.38 13.81
CA TYR A 97 -21.20 10.82 13.74
C TYR A 97 -22.37 11.24 12.81
N THR A 98 -23.06 10.29 12.17
CA THR A 98 -24.33 10.55 11.47
C THR A 98 -25.57 10.18 12.28
N LYS A 99 -25.39 9.66 13.48
CA LYS A 99 -26.50 9.29 14.37
C LYS A 99 -27.49 10.44 14.52
N GLY A 100 -28.79 10.11 14.33
CA GLY A 100 -29.89 11.07 14.45
C GLY A 100 -30.16 11.91 13.18
N LEU A 101 -29.40 11.74 12.11
CA LEU A 101 -29.71 12.35 10.81
C LEU A 101 -30.68 11.47 10.01
N THR A 102 -31.53 12.12 9.20
CA THR A 102 -32.20 11.41 8.11
C THR A 102 -31.18 11.03 7.02
N LYS A 103 -31.58 10.14 6.09
CA LYS A 103 -30.75 9.75 4.95
C LYS A 103 -30.32 10.98 4.13
N GLU A 104 -31.28 11.86 3.83
CA GLU A 104 -31.07 13.09 3.04
C GLU A 104 -30.09 14.04 3.75
N GLN A 105 -30.22 14.20 5.06
CA GLN A 105 -29.33 15.03 5.86
C GLN A 105 -27.91 14.46 5.89
N ALA A 106 -27.76 13.14 6.01
CA ALA A 106 -26.46 12.49 5.98
C ALA A 106 -25.78 12.65 4.61
N VAL A 107 -26.50 12.40 3.51
CA VAL A 107 -25.97 12.58 2.16
C VAL A 107 -25.55 14.03 1.90
N GLU A 108 -26.37 15.01 2.33
CA GLU A 108 -26.04 16.43 2.20
C GLU A 108 -24.78 16.81 3.00
N PHE A 109 -24.64 16.31 4.23
CA PHE A 109 -23.42 16.51 5.02
C PHE A 109 -22.18 15.98 4.29
N PHE A 110 -22.25 14.76 3.71
CA PHE A 110 -21.12 14.19 3.00
C PHE A 110 -20.82 14.89 1.66
N LYS A 111 -21.81 15.47 0.97
CA LYS A 111 -21.55 16.36 -0.16
C LYS A 111 -20.76 17.60 0.24
N GLN A 112 -21.06 18.19 1.40
CA GLN A 112 -20.29 19.32 1.92
C GLN A 112 -18.88 18.92 2.31
N TYR A 113 -18.70 17.75 2.94
CA TYR A 113 -17.40 17.21 3.29
C TYR A 113 -16.56 16.87 2.03
N ASP A 114 -17.18 16.28 1.02
CA ASP A 114 -16.56 16.01 -0.28
C ASP A 114 -16.10 17.29 -0.98
N ALA A 115 -16.94 18.33 -0.98
CA ALA A 115 -16.60 19.65 -1.52
C ALA A 115 -15.41 20.29 -0.78
N LEU A 116 -15.34 20.12 0.56
CA LEU A 116 -14.20 20.56 1.36
C LEU A 116 -12.94 19.78 0.99
N ALA A 117 -13.02 18.46 0.84
CA ALA A 117 -11.90 17.61 0.48
C ALA A 117 -11.35 17.99 -0.92
N ALA A 118 -12.22 18.22 -1.88
CA ALA A 118 -11.85 18.65 -3.22
C ALA A 118 -11.18 20.04 -3.21
N LYS A 119 -11.74 21.01 -2.47
CA LYS A 119 -11.21 22.36 -2.33
C LYS A 119 -9.82 22.37 -1.71
N GLU A 120 -9.63 21.63 -0.63
CA GLU A 120 -8.38 21.59 0.14
C GLU A 120 -7.39 20.53 -0.40
N LYS A 121 -7.76 19.77 -1.42
CA LYS A 121 -6.95 18.79 -2.15
C LYS A 121 -6.41 17.66 -1.25
N PHE A 122 -7.29 17.06 -0.45
CA PHE A 122 -6.98 15.83 0.27
C PHE A 122 -7.98 14.73 -0.13
N ALA A 123 -7.56 13.47 -0.07
CA ALA A 123 -8.49 12.34 -0.17
C ALA A 123 -9.06 12.02 1.20
N ALA A 124 -10.32 11.64 1.27
CA ALA A 124 -11.02 11.37 2.51
C ALA A 124 -11.53 9.92 2.59
N ALA A 125 -11.36 9.27 3.76
CA ALA A 125 -12.05 8.03 4.10
C ALA A 125 -12.97 8.29 5.30
N ILE A 126 -14.22 7.87 5.17
CA ILE A 126 -15.25 8.09 6.18
C ILE A 126 -15.45 6.88 7.12
N GLY A 127 -14.53 5.94 7.08
CA GLY A 127 -14.58 4.70 7.84
C GLY A 127 -15.62 3.70 7.33
N PRO A 128 -15.76 2.56 7.99
CA PRO A 128 -16.69 1.52 7.56
C PRO A 128 -18.16 1.87 7.90
N ALA A 129 -19.07 1.42 7.03
CA ALA A 129 -20.51 1.48 7.27
C ALA A 129 -20.97 0.45 8.31
N MET A 130 -20.37 -0.73 8.29
CA MET A 130 -20.57 -1.81 9.24
C MET A 130 -19.20 -2.23 9.77
N LEU A 131 -19.00 -2.15 11.07
CA LEU A 131 -17.76 -2.52 11.76
C LEU A 131 -17.87 -3.89 12.43
N ASN A 132 -19.05 -4.21 12.99
CA ASN A 132 -19.32 -5.40 13.77
C ASN A 132 -20.40 -6.28 13.11
N ALA A 133 -20.42 -7.56 13.43
CA ALA A 133 -21.37 -8.51 12.87
C ALA A 133 -22.86 -8.13 13.08
N GLY A 134 -23.17 -7.39 14.15
CA GLY A 134 -24.54 -6.95 14.48
C GLY A 134 -24.94 -5.60 13.94
N ASP A 135 -24.09 -4.91 13.17
CA ASP A 135 -24.39 -3.59 12.64
C ASP A 135 -25.49 -3.66 11.56
N SER A 136 -26.25 -2.56 11.44
CA SER A 136 -27.41 -2.51 10.55
C SER A 136 -27.01 -2.40 9.08
N GLU A 137 -27.56 -3.26 8.24
CA GLU A 137 -27.40 -3.23 6.79
C GLU A 137 -27.90 -1.92 6.13
N ALA A 138 -28.81 -1.19 6.80
CA ALA A 138 -29.25 0.14 6.35
C ALA A 138 -28.09 1.15 6.25
N GLN A 139 -27.01 0.94 7.01
CA GLN A 139 -25.80 1.77 6.91
C GLN A 139 -25.02 1.49 5.60
N ALA A 140 -25.06 0.25 5.11
CA ALA A 140 -24.49 -0.08 3.80
C ALA A 140 -25.31 0.57 2.66
N ASP A 141 -26.64 0.55 2.75
CA ASP A 141 -27.49 1.23 1.78
C ASP A 141 -27.26 2.75 1.77
N LEU A 142 -27.11 3.36 2.95
CA LEU A 142 -26.73 4.77 3.09
C LEU A 142 -25.33 5.04 2.48
N LEU A 143 -24.36 4.14 2.70
CA LEU A 143 -23.03 4.27 2.12
C LEU A 143 -23.08 4.29 0.59
N ALA A 144 -23.85 3.42 -0.04
CA ALA A 144 -23.99 3.40 -1.49
C ALA A 144 -24.53 4.73 -2.04
N GLU A 145 -25.49 5.34 -1.34
CA GLU A 145 -26.00 6.67 -1.69
C GLU A 145 -24.94 7.77 -1.51
N ILE A 146 -24.16 7.72 -0.40
CA ILE A 146 -23.10 8.69 -0.14
C ILE A 146 -22.05 8.61 -1.25
N LEU A 147 -21.49 7.42 -1.53
CA LEU A 147 -20.45 7.26 -2.55
C LEU A 147 -20.98 7.53 -3.98
N GLY A 148 -22.23 7.19 -4.27
CA GLY A 148 -22.86 7.53 -5.56
C GLY A 148 -23.08 9.04 -5.77
N ASN A 149 -23.04 9.86 -4.74
CA ASN A 149 -23.23 11.31 -4.77
C ASN A 149 -21.98 12.13 -4.47
N THR A 150 -20.82 11.49 -4.26
CA THR A 150 -19.54 12.14 -3.94
C THR A 150 -18.43 11.67 -4.86
N LYS A 151 -17.27 12.34 -4.87
CA LYS A 151 -16.19 12.07 -5.82
C LYS A 151 -14.86 11.72 -5.15
N THR A 152 -14.61 12.23 -3.96
CA THR A 152 -13.32 12.10 -3.27
C THR A 152 -13.39 11.18 -2.05
N LEU A 153 -14.61 10.81 -1.62
CA LEU A 153 -14.81 10.01 -0.43
C LEU A 153 -14.55 8.53 -0.70
N ASN A 154 -13.96 7.88 0.26
CA ASN A 154 -13.69 6.45 0.29
C ASN A 154 -14.31 5.83 1.54
N ALA A 155 -14.75 4.59 1.44
CA ALA A 155 -15.30 3.87 2.59
C ALA A 155 -15.24 2.34 2.40
N SER A 156 -15.59 1.62 3.46
CA SER A 156 -15.53 0.16 3.47
C SER A 156 -16.67 -0.45 4.28
N LEU A 157 -16.78 -1.78 4.20
CA LEU A 157 -17.50 -2.62 5.15
C LEU A 157 -16.54 -3.67 5.72
N VAL A 158 -16.61 -3.91 7.03
CA VAL A 158 -15.86 -4.99 7.67
C VAL A 158 -16.65 -6.29 7.51
N VAL A 159 -16.12 -7.23 6.72
CA VAL A 159 -16.76 -8.52 6.40
C VAL A 159 -16.18 -9.70 7.20
N ALA A 160 -15.09 -9.47 7.93
CA ALA A 160 -14.59 -10.40 8.95
C ALA A 160 -13.74 -9.66 9.99
N GLY A 161 -13.89 -10.03 11.24
CA GLY A 161 -13.14 -9.58 12.41
C GLY A 161 -12.63 -10.77 13.24
N GLU A 162 -12.12 -10.50 14.43
CA GLU A 162 -11.67 -11.54 15.36
C GLU A 162 -12.82 -12.48 15.81
N ASP A 163 -14.06 -12.02 15.72
CA ASP A 163 -15.30 -12.74 16.04
C ASP A 163 -15.81 -13.62 14.90
N GLY A 164 -15.18 -13.58 13.73
CA GLY A 164 -15.54 -14.44 12.59
C GLY A 164 -15.90 -13.67 11.31
N VAL A 165 -16.51 -14.38 10.36
CA VAL A 165 -17.03 -13.81 9.12
C VAL A 165 -18.41 -13.22 9.36
N HIS A 166 -18.59 -11.96 8.98
CA HIS A 166 -19.82 -11.19 9.11
C HIS A 166 -20.70 -11.37 7.87
N TRP A 167 -21.46 -12.47 7.79
CA TRP A 167 -22.21 -12.86 6.57
C TRP A 167 -23.24 -11.81 6.11
N ALA A 168 -23.87 -11.09 7.04
CA ALA A 168 -24.76 -9.97 6.70
C ALA A 168 -23.98 -8.85 5.99
N ALA A 169 -22.78 -8.52 6.48
CA ALA A 169 -21.90 -7.52 5.85
C ALA A 169 -21.35 -7.99 4.49
N VAL A 170 -21.09 -9.29 4.30
CA VAL A 170 -20.73 -9.88 3.01
C VAL A 170 -21.81 -9.60 1.96
N GLY A 171 -23.07 -9.94 2.28
CA GLY A 171 -24.22 -9.68 1.39
C GLY A 171 -24.45 -8.18 1.16
N ALA A 172 -24.31 -7.37 2.21
CA ALA A 172 -24.43 -5.93 2.12
C ALA A 172 -23.35 -5.31 1.23
N ALA A 173 -22.08 -5.74 1.33
CA ALA A 173 -20.98 -5.28 0.48
C ALA A 173 -21.24 -5.58 -1.01
N ALA A 174 -21.74 -6.76 -1.33
CA ALA A 174 -22.11 -7.13 -2.69
C ALA A 174 -23.21 -6.21 -3.26
N ARG A 175 -24.24 -5.89 -2.46
CA ARG A 175 -25.28 -4.93 -2.88
C ARG A 175 -24.74 -3.52 -3.08
N VAL A 176 -23.83 -3.05 -2.20
CA VAL A 176 -23.15 -1.76 -2.38
C VAL A 176 -22.38 -1.74 -3.70
N MET A 177 -21.64 -2.80 -4.02
CA MET A 177 -20.90 -2.88 -5.28
C MET A 177 -21.82 -2.82 -6.51
N LYS A 178 -22.95 -3.53 -6.51
CA LYS A 178 -23.94 -3.45 -7.59
C LYS A 178 -24.55 -2.05 -7.71
N LYS A 179 -24.90 -1.44 -6.59
CA LYS A 179 -25.45 -0.08 -6.59
C LYS A 179 -24.48 0.94 -7.15
N LEU A 180 -23.20 0.86 -6.78
CA LEU A 180 -22.16 1.76 -7.29
C LEU A 180 -21.84 1.53 -8.76
N GLU A 181 -21.89 0.28 -9.21
CA GLU A 181 -21.79 -0.05 -10.63
C GLU A 181 -22.87 0.66 -11.44
N GLU A 182 -24.13 0.61 -10.99
CA GLU A 182 -25.29 1.15 -11.69
C GLU A 182 -25.40 2.69 -11.60
N SER A 183 -24.98 3.28 -10.49
CA SER A 183 -25.23 4.69 -10.16
C SER A 183 -24.08 5.64 -10.44
N THR A 184 -22.89 5.12 -10.83
CA THR A 184 -21.72 5.97 -11.05
C THR A 184 -21.26 5.96 -12.51
N PRO A 185 -20.69 7.08 -13.00
CA PRO A 185 -20.16 7.13 -14.36
C PRO A 185 -19.11 6.03 -14.59
N HIS A 186 -19.20 5.35 -15.74
CA HIS A 186 -18.30 4.24 -16.11
C HIS A 186 -18.22 3.12 -15.06
N SER A 187 -19.20 2.97 -14.17
CA SER A 187 -19.22 1.99 -13.06
C SER A 187 -18.04 2.09 -12.08
N GLN A 188 -17.29 3.19 -12.09
CA GLN A 188 -16.01 3.29 -11.37
C GLN A 188 -16.13 3.70 -9.90
N GLY A 189 -17.36 3.90 -9.38
CA GLY A 189 -17.58 4.18 -7.95
C GLY A 189 -17.03 3.10 -7.02
N ASN A 190 -16.96 1.87 -7.50
CA ASN A 190 -16.34 0.76 -6.78
C ASN A 190 -14.83 0.93 -6.53
N PHE A 191 -14.15 1.84 -7.23
CA PHE A 191 -12.77 2.20 -6.91
C PHE A 191 -12.62 2.82 -5.52
N SER A 192 -13.66 3.49 -5.04
CA SER A 192 -13.73 4.14 -3.72
C SER A 192 -14.34 3.28 -2.61
N PHE A 193 -14.66 2.01 -2.90
CA PHE A 193 -15.27 1.07 -1.97
C PHE A 193 -14.50 -0.23 -1.85
N SER A 194 -14.49 -0.83 -0.66
CA SER A 194 -13.89 -2.15 -0.43
C SER A 194 -14.60 -2.90 0.70
N ALA A 195 -14.81 -4.19 0.51
CA ALA A 195 -15.07 -5.11 1.62
C ALA A 195 -13.73 -5.48 2.26
N ILE A 196 -13.60 -5.27 3.57
CA ILE A 196 -12.35 -5.50 4.30
C ILE A 196 -12.50 -6.59 5.35
N ALA A 197 -11.51 -7.45 5.49
CA ALA A 197 -11.48 -8.55 6.44
C ALA A 197 -10.18 -8.53 7.23
N MET A 198 -10.24 -8.56 8.56
CA MET A 198 -9.07 -8.54 9.46
C MET A 198 -8.14 -7.32 9.25
N VAL A 199 -8.61 -6.26 8.58
CA VAL A 199 -7.82 -5.05 8.36
C VAL A 199 -7.75 -4.24 9.66
N PRO A 200 -6.54 -3.98 10.19
CA PRO A 200 -6.41 -3.25 11.45
C PRO A 200 -6.79 -1.78 11.29
N PRO A 201 -7.30 -1.12 12.34
CA PRO A 201 -7.43 0.33 12.37
C PRO A 201 -6.08 1.01 12.11
N LEU A 202 -6.11 2.28 11.69
CA LEU A 202 -4.94 3.09 11.32
C LEU A 202 -4.21 2.61 10.05
N THR A 203 -4.88 1.81 9.22
CA THR A 203 -4.40 1.43 7.89
C THR A 203 -4.38 2.66 6.97
N PRO A 204 -3.22 3.02 6.33
CA PRO A 204 -3.12 4.22 5.50
C PRO A 204 -3.68 4.06 4.09
N PHE A 205 -3.89 2.83 3.61
CA PHE A 205 -4.37 2.55 2.27
C PHE A 205 -5.90 2.63 2.18
N TYR A 206 -6.38 3.30 1.16
CA TYR A 206 -7.80 3.44 0.83
C TYR A 206 -8.25 2.34 -0.15
N PRO A 207 -9.53 1.97 -0.11
CA PRO A 207 -10.64 2.44 0.73
C PRO A 207 -10.71 1.87 2.15
N GLY A 208 -9.83 0.92 2.54
CA GLY A 208 -9.90 0.19 3.80
C GLY A 208 -9.45 0.96 5.05
N SER A 209 -9.27 2.28 4.96
CA SER A 209 -8.73 3.11 6.03
C SER A 209 -9.80 3.55 7.02
N TYR A 210 -9.54 3.37 8.32
CA TYR A 210 -10.38 3.83 9.42
C TYR A 210 -9.61 3.83 10.75
N HIS A 211 -10.23 4.35 11.80
CA HIS A 211 -9.75 4.17 13.18
C HIS A 211 -10.92 3.98 14.15
N THR A 212 -10.61 3.53 15.36
CA THR A 212 -11.56 3.32 16.46
C THR A 212 -11.13 4.02 17.75
N GLY A 213 -10.16 4.93 17.66
CA GLY A 213 -9.55 5.62 18.80
C GLY A 213 -9.94 7.10 18.89
N PHE A 214 -9.07 7.87 19.53
CA PHE A 214 -9.31 9.30 19.81
C PHE A 214 -8.93 10.25 18.67
N GLY A 215 -8.31 9.74 17.59
CA GLY A 215 -7.75 10.59 16.53
C GLY A 215 -6.38 11.18 16.91
N HIS A 216 -5.96 12.27 16.21
CA HIS A 216 -4.64 12.89 16.35
C HIS A 216 -3.46 11.93 16.14
N GLN A 217 -3.63 11.04 15.18
CA GLN A 217 -2.66 10.02 14.82
C GLN A 217 -2.39 10.07 13.31
N PHE A 218 -1.24 9.59 12.88
CA PHE A 218 -0.95 9.46 11.46
C PHE A 218 -0.12 8.23 11.14
N THR A 219 -0.28 7.73 9.91
CA THR A 219 0.50 6.63 9.34
C THR A 219 0.97 7.00 7.93
N ILE A 220 1.92 6.22 7.42
CA ILE A 220 2.54 6.43 6.11
C ILE A 220 2.35 5.17 5.28
N ALA A 221 2.04 5.33 3.97
CA ALA A 221 2.02 4.25 3.00
C ALA A 221 3.07 4.48 1.92
N LEU A 222 3.69 3.41 1.44
CA LEU A 222 4.69 3.48 0.38
C LEU A 222 4.13 3.13 -1.00
N GLU A 223 4.76 3.67 -2.04
CA GLU A 223 4.78 3.16 -3.39
C GLU A 223 6.22 2.72 -3.66
N SER A 224 6.46 1.42 -3.75
CA SER A 224 7.82 0.88 -3.77
C SER A 224 8.01 -0.32 -4.71
N ALA A 225 7.15 -0.48 -5.72
CA ALA A 225 7.35 -1.50 -6.74
C ALA A 225 8.67 -1.32 -7.52
N ASN A 226 9.16 -0.07 -7.67
CA ASN A 226 10.50 0.24 -8.19
C ASN A 226 11.62 -0.36 -7.33
N VAL A 227 11.49 -0.31 -6.00
CA VAL A 227 12.47 -0.90 -5.06
C VAL A 227 12.49 -2.42 -5.20
N VAL A 228 11.31 -3.05 -5.35
CA VAL A 228 11.21 -4.50 -5.63
C VAL A 228 11.88 -4.84 -6.95
N ALA A 229 11.59 -4.09 -8.02
CA ALA A 229 12.19 -4.32 -9.34
C ALA A 229 13.72 -4.19 -9.31
N ALA A 230 14.26 -3.18 -8.61
CA ALA A 230 15.69 -2.99 -8.44
C ALA A 230 16.36 -4.13 -7.65
N ALA A 231 15.73 -4.56 -6.55
CA ALA A 231 16.25 -5.65 -5.72
C ALA A 231 16.30 -7.00 -6.47
N PHE A 232 15.31 -7.23 -7.33
CA PHE A 232 15.18 -8.47 -8.09
C PHE A 232 16.05 -8.52 -9.34
N LYS A 233 16.45 -7.37 -9.88
CA LYS A 233 17.27 -7.29 -11.09
C LYS A 233 18.60 -8.01 -10.90
N GLY A 234 18.79 -9.07 -11.70
CA GLY A 234 20.02 -9.88 -11.67
C GLY A 234 20.28 -10.57 -10.32
N ALA A 235 19.22 -10.83 -9.53
CA ALA A 235 19.33 -11.68 -8.35
C ALA A 235 19.51 -13.14 -8.81
N PRO A 236 20.53 -13.86 -8.31
CA PRO A 236 20.81 -15.23 -8.75
C PRO A 236 19.78 -16.25 -8.23
N ASP A 237 19.11 -15.92 -7.12
CA ASP A 237 18.16 -16.77 -6.43
C ASP A 237 17.20 -15.96 -5.55
N LEU A 238 16.15 -16.63 -5.06
CA LEU A 238 15.11 -16.03 -4.20
C LEU A 238 15.64 -15.53 -2.86
N SER A 239 16.65 -16.20 -2.28
CA SER A 239 17.24 -15.80 -1.00
C SER A 239 17.95 -14.48 -1.14
N THR A 240 18.77 -14.34 -2.17
CA THR A 240 19.47 -13.08 -2.49
C THR A 240 18.49 -11.96 -2.83
N ALA A 241 17.44 -12.27 -3.60
CA ALA A 241 16.38 -11.32 -3.94
C ALA A 241 15.67 -10.81 -2.66
N LYS A 242 15.30 -11.74 -1.76
CA LYS A 242 14.69 -11.40 -0.47
C LYS A 242 15.60 -10.50 0.36
N GLN A 243 16.87 -10.87 0.52
CA GLN A 243 17.81 -10.09 1.33
C GLN A 243 18.00 -8.69 0.78
N ARG A 244 18.23 -8.55 -0.54
CA ARG A 244 18.37 -7.23 -1.19
C ARG A 244 17.12 -6.37 -0.99
N LEU A 245 15.93 -6.95 -1.10
CA LEU A 245 14.68 -6.24 -0.90
C LEU A 245 14.53 -5.80 0.56
N THR A 246 14.78 -6.69 1.52
CA THR A 246 14.73 -6.36 2.95
C THR A 246 15.67 -5.20 3.28
N ASP A 247 16.92 -5.26 2.82
CA ASP A 247 17.93 -4.23 3.10
C ASP A 247 17.55 -2.88 2.47
N SER A 248 17.05 -2.90 1.23
CA SER A 248 16.63 -1.69 0.51
C SER A 248 15.41 -1.03 1.16
N LEU A 249 14.40 -1.83 1.56
CA LEU A 249 13.23 -1.33 2.28
C LEU A 249 13.61 -0.81 3.67
N ALA A 250 14.44 -1.55 4.41
CA ALA A 250 14.89 -1.16 5.75
C ALA A 250 15.59 0.20 5.75
N ALA A 251 16.52 0.43 4.82
CA ALA A 251 17.24 1.69 4.72
C ALA A 251 16.29 2.89 4.54
N SER A 252 15.28 2.77 3.68
CA SER A 252 14.28 3.82 3.47
C SER A 252 13.30 3.93 4.64
N ALA A 253 12.84 2.81 5.17
CA ALA A 253 11.86 2.77 6.26
C ALA A 253 12.40 3.39 7.55
N PHE A 254 13.65 3.13 7.92
CA PHE A 254 14.30 3.76 9.08
C PHE A 254 14.43 5.28 8.92
N ASP A 255 14.78 5.77 7.73
CA ASP A 255 14.85 7.22 7.49
C ASP A 255 13.46 7.86 7.57
N ILE A 256 12.44 7.24 6.97
CA ILE A 256 11.05 7.70 7.01
C ILE A 256 10.51 7.68 8.45
N GLU A 257 10.74 6.61 9.23
CA GLU A 257 10.31 6.51 10.63
C GLU A 257 10.95 7.61 11.50
N ARG A 258 12.26 7.87 11.30
CA ARG A 258 12.96 8.96 11.98
C ARG A 258 12.38 10.33 11.63
N LEU A 259 12.01 10.56 10.37
CA LEU A 259 11.38 11.81 9.92
C LEU A 259 9.95 11.93 10.47
N ALA A 260 9.20 10.83 10.50
CA ALA A 260 7.88 10.78 11.11
C ALA A 260 7.91 11.11 12.61
N GLY A 261 8.92 10.60 13.34
CA GLY A 261 9.15 10.96 14.74
C GLY A 261 9.42 12.46 14.97
N ARG A 262 10.02 13.16 14.00
CA ARG A 262 10.15 14.63 14.06
C ARG A 262 8.81 15.32 13.85
N VAL A 263 7.99 14.83 12.90
CA VAL A 263 6.63 15.37 12.69
C VAL A 263 5.78 15.19 13.93
N ASP A 264 5.86 14.03 14.59
CA ASP A 264 5.19 13.73 15.85
C ASP A 264 5.58 14.78 16.92
N GLN A 265 6.88 14.98 17.16
CA GLN A 265 7.41 15.96 18.11
C GLN A 265 7.02 17.41 17.77
N ASP A 266 7.08 17.79 16.49
CA ASP A 266 6.80 19.15 16.02
C ASP A 266 5.31 19.50 16.10
N THR A 267 4.43 18.51 15.98
CA THR A 267 2.98 18.76 15.79
C THR A 267 2.10 18.20 16.91
N GLY A 268 2.60 17.29 17.73
CA GLY A 268 1.82 16.57 18.73
C GLY A 268 0.88 15.51 18.14
N TRP A 269 0.99 15.18 16.85
CA TRP A 269 0.27 14.08 16.21
C TRP A 269 1.07 12.80 16.31
N ALA A 270 0.49 11.76 16.93
CA ALA A 270 1.22 10.51 17.17
C ALA A 270 1.48 9.72 15.89
N TYR A 271 2.74 9.43 15.61
CA TYR A 271 3.13 8.50 14.54
C TYR A 271 2.79 7.07 14.91
N MET A 272 1.99 6.40 14.09
CA MET A 272 1.48 5.07 14.37
C MET A 272 2.08 3.97 13.49
N GLY A 273 2.91 4.30 12.54
CA GLY A 273 3.64 3.31 11.77
C GLY A 273 3.64 3.55 10.27
N ILE A 274 4.34 2.68 9.56
CA ILE A 274 4.49 2.70 8.11
C ILE A 274 3.94 1.39 7.52
N ASP A 275 3.13 1.50 6.48
CA ASP A 275 2.74 0.38 5.64
C ASP A 275 3.75 0.23 4.51
N LEU A 276 4.53 -0.84 4.57
CA LEU A 276 5.63 -1.14 3.65
C LEU A 276 5.16 -1.86 2.39
N SER A 277 3.86 -2.00 2.17
CA SER A 277 3.32 -2.65 0.97
C SER A 277 3.85 -1.97 -0.29
N PRO A 278 4.43 -2.71 -1.25
CA PRO A 278 4.99 -2.15 -2.45
C PRO A 278 3.90 -1.85 -3.48
N ALA A 279 3.07 -0.83 -3.20
CA ALA A 279 2.05 -0.42 -4.13
C ALA A 279 2.67 -0.09 -5.50
N PRO A 280 2.14 -0.63 -6.59
CA PRO A 280 2.51 -0.26 -7.95
C PRO A 280 1.71 0.96 -8.42
N LEU A 281 2.14 1.53 -9.55
CA LEU A 281 1.33 2.46 -10.31
C LEU A 281 1.68 2.35 -11.79
N LYS A 282 0.75 1.81 -12.59
CA LYS A 282 0.88 1.63 -14.04
C LYS A 282 2.19 0.91 -14.41
N ASP A 283 3.12 1.59 -15.07
CA ASP A 283 4.37 0.99 -15.56
C ASP A 283 5.42 0.76 -14.47
N VAL A 284 5.26 1.36 -13.30
CA VAL A 284 5.99 0.97 -12.09
C VAL A 284 5.32 -0.28 -11.53
N SER A 285 5.61 -1.42 -12.17
CA SER A 285 4.83 -2.65 -12.10
C SER A 285 5.45 -3.68 -11.16
N ILE A 286 4.64 -4.16 -10.21
CA ILE A 286 5.00 -5.31 -9.37
C ILE A 286 4.90 -6.62 -10.16
N GLY A 287 3.97 -6.71 -11.12
CA GLY A 287 3.85 -7.85 -12.02
C GLY A 287 5.12 -8.05 -12.84
N ALA A 288 5.65 -6.97 -13.44
CA ALA A 288 6.90 -7.00 -14.19
C ALA A 288 8.12 -7.34 -13.31
N ALA A 289 8.17 -6.84 -12.06
CA ALA A 289 9.24 -7.17 -11.13
C ALA A 289 9.26 -8.67 -10.79
N ILE A 290 8.10 -9.28 -10.59
CA ILE A 290 7.97 -10.74 -10.36
C ILE A 290 8.39 -11.53 -11.59
N GLU A 291 7.98 -11.12 -12.80
CA GLU A 291 8.39 -11.76 -14.06
C GLU A 291 9.91 -11.71 -14.26
N ASN A 292 10.54 -10.59 -13.94
CA ASN A 292 12.00 -10.47 -14.01
C ASN A 292 12.73 -11.43 -13.07
N LEU A 293 12.15 -11.72 -11.90
CA LEU A 293 12.74 -12.68 -10.96
C LEU A 293 12.50 -14.13 -11.38
N THR A 294 11.29 -14.45 -11.81
CA THR A 294 10.89 -15.83 -12.15
C THR A 294 11.27 -16.23 -13.57
N THR A 295 11.59 -15.26 -14.43
CA THR A 295 11.79 -15.42 -15.89
C THR A 295 10.58 -16.04 -16.60
N GLN A 296 9.42 -15.98 -15.96
CA GLN A 296 8.16 -16.54 -16.44
C GLN A 296 7.05 -15.48 -16.36
N PRO A 297 6.03 -15.56 -17.23
CA PRO A 297 4.88 -14.67 -17.13
C PRO A 297 4.17 -14.79 -15.78
N PHE A 298 3.72 -13.66 -15.22
CA PHE A 298 2.91 -13.65 -14.00
C PHE A 298 1.65 -14.51 -14.20
N GLY A 299 1.27 -15.26 -13.19
CA GLY A 299 0.16 -16.22 -13.22
C GLY A 299 0.59 -17.65 -13.49
N THR A 300 1.89 -17.91 -13.72
CA THR A 300 2.44 -19.28 -13.89
C THR A 300 3.12 -19.77 -12.60
N SER A 301 3.61 -21.02 -12.62
CA SER A 301 4.39 -21.60 -11.52
C SER A 301 5.58 -20.69 -11.17
N GLY A 302 5.82 -20.48 -9.87
CA GLY A 302 6.82 -19.54 -9.35
C GLY A 302 6.23 -18.20 -8.89
N THR A 303 5.09 -17.76 -9.42
CA THR A 303 4.42 -16.51 -8.99
C THR A 303 4.09 -16.51 -7.50
N LEU A 304 3.49 -17.58 -6.98
CA LEU A 304 3.16 -17.73 -5.57
C LEU A 304 4.41 -17.62 -4.68
N THR A 305 5.49 -18.29 -5.07
CA THR A 305 6.75 -18.29 -4.31
C THR A 305 7.38 -16.89 -4.31
N ALA A 306 7.37 -16.19 -5.45
CA ALA A 306 7.85 -14.81 -5.53
C ALA A 306 7.01 -13.88 -4.65
N ALA A 307 5.68 -14.01 -4.67
CA ALA A 307 4.76 -13.27 -3.81
C ALA A 307 5.05 -13.49 -2.31
N ALA A 308 5.26 -14.74 -1.91
CA ALA A 308 5.65 -15.10 -0.54
C ALA A 308 7.00 -14.48 -0.15
N THR A 309 7.97 -14.48 -1.08
CA THR A 309 9.30 -13.91 -0.86
C THR A 309 9.23 -12.40 -0.62
N ILE A 310 8.43 -11.66 -1.39
CA ILE A 310 8.24 -10.21 -1.20
C ILE A 310 7.60 -9.94 0.16
N THR A 311 6.51 -10.62 0.49
CA THR A 311 5.83 -10.43 1.79
C THR A 311 6.74 -10.78 2.96
N ALA A 312 7.53 -11.84 2.86
CA ALA A 312 8.50 -12.20 3.89
C ALA A 312 9.60 -11.11 4.05
N ALA A 313 10.10 -10.55 2.94
CA ALA A 313 11.07 -9.46 2.99
C ALA A 313 10.51 -8.22 3.71
N ILE A 314 9.24 -7.86 3.43
CA ILE A 314 8.54 -6.75 4.08
C ILE A 314 8.41 -7.00 5.59
N LYS A 315 7.98 -8.20 6.00
CA LYS A 315 7.80 -8.57 7.42
C LYS A 315 9.12 -8.60 8.21
N ASP A 316 10.24 -8.82 7.54
CA ASP A 316 11.55 -8.82 8.16
C ASP A 316 12.08 -7.41 8.49
N VAL A 317 11.53 -6.35 7.90
CA VAL A 317 11.93 -4.96 8.20
C VAL A 317 11.49 -4.56 9.61
N LYS A 318 12.43 -4.13 10.44
CA LYS A 318 12.22 -3.86 11.89
C LYS A 318 11.90 -2.37 12.13
N VAL A 319 10.72 -1.95 11.73
CA VAL A 319 10.13 -0.64 12.01
C VAL A 319 8.72 -0.81 12.58
N LYS A 320 8.11 0.25 13.07
CA LYS A 320 6.70 0.22 13.48
C LYS A 320 5.83 0.05 12.23
N GLN A 321 5.43 -1.18 11.94
CA GLN A 321 4.59 -1.49 10.79
C GLN A 321 3.12 -1.19 11.09
N ALA A 322 2.38 -0.75 10.05
CA ALA A 322 0.95 -0.48 10.08
C ALA A 322 0.27 -1.15 8.87
N GLY A 323 -1.06 -1.20 8.89
CA GLY A 323 -1.87 -1.60 7.75
C GLY A 323 -1.61 -3.03 7.28
N TYR A 324 -1.54 -3.20 5.97
CA TYR A 324 -1.34 -4.50 5.33
C TYR A 324 0.09 -5.01 5.46
N SER A 325 1.07 -4.15 5.20
CA SER A 325 2.51 -4.48 5.20
C SER A 325 2.81 -5.84 4.54
N GLY A 326 2.45 -5.97 3.28
CA GLY A 326 2.61 -7.18 2.46
C GLY A 326 2.49 -6.88 0.97
N LEU A 327 2.74 -7.85 0.11
CA LEU A 327 2.63 -7.66 -1.34
C LEU A 327 1.22 -7.22 -1.73
N MET A 328 1.13 -6.24 -2.62
CA MET A 328 -0.11 -5.77 -3.27
C MET A 328 -0.16 -6.21 -4.73
N LEU A 329 -1.33 -6.69 -5.17
CA LEU A 329 -1.59 -7.13 -6.53
C LEU A 329 -2.85 -6.46 -7.10
N PRO A 330 -2.88 -5.12 -7.22
CA PRO A 330 -4.03 -4.41 -7.77
C PRO A 330 -4.05 -4.56 -9.28
N ILE A 331 -5.01 -5.34 -9.80
CA ILE A 331 -5.04 -5.77 -11.20
C ILE A 331 -5.08 -4.58 -12.16
N LEU A 332 -5.91 -3.59 -11.88
CA LEU A 332 -6.07 -2.45 -12.80
C LEU A 332 -5.16 -1.25 -12.45
N GLU A 333 -4.39 -1.27 -11.36
CA GLU A 333 -3.43 -0.20 -11.08
C GLU A 333 -2.00 -0.53 -11.56
N ASP A 334 -1.80 -1.72 -12.14
CA ASP A 334 -0.52 -2.25 -12.63
C ASP A 334 -0.65 -2.68 -14.09
N SER A 335 0.09 -2.04 -15.00
CA SER A 335 -0.03 -2.31 -16.44
C SER A 335 0.26 -3.77 -16.81
N ARG A 336 1.22 -4.42 -16.11
CA ARG A 336 1.55 -5.82 -16.39
C ARG A 336 0.51 -6.78 -15.82
N LEU A 337 -0.03 -6.52 -14.64
CA LEU A 337 -1.11 -7.34 -14.07
C LEU A 337 -2.37 -7.22 -14.94
N ALA A 338 -2.75 -6.00 -15.38
CA ALA A 338 -3.86 -5.77 -16.29
C ALA A 338 -3.68 -6.52 -17.62
N GLN A 339 -2.46 -6.52 -18.18
CA GLN A 339 -2.13 -7.31 -19.36
C GLN A 339 -2.30 -8.81 -19.11
N ARG A 340 -1.77 -9.34 -18.01
CA ARG A 340 -1.87 -10.79 -17.70
C ARG A 340 -3.30 -11.21 -17.36
N TRP A 341 -4.09 -10.31 -16.76
CA TRP A 341 -5.51 -10.52 -16.61
C TRP A 341 -6.20 -10.63 -17.98
N SER A 342 -5.97 -9.68 -18.89
CA SER A 342 -6.53 -9.68 -20.25
C SER A 342 -6.15 -10.92 -21.06
N GLU A 343 -4.96 -11.47 -20.84
CA GLU A 343 -4.48 -12.72 -21.44
C GLU A 343 -5.11 -13.99 -20.81
N GLY A 344 -5.95 -13.85 -19.77
CA GLY A 344 -6.53 -14.98 -19.05
C GLY A 344 -5.55 -15.78 -18.20
N ARG A 345 -4.39 -15.22 -17.86
CA ARG A 345 -3.37 -15.89 -17.02
C ARG A 345 -3.65 -15.78 -15.54
N ILE A 346 -4.48 -14.84 -15.13
CA ILE A 346 -4.88 -14.61 -13.76
C ILE A 346 -6.39 -14.89 -13.64
N SER A 347 -6.80 -15.62 -12.63
CA SER A 347 -8.20 -15.82 -12.26
C SER A 347 -8.43 -15.36 -10.82
N ILE A 348 -9.71 -15.27 -10.40
CA ILE A 348 -10.07 -15.00 -9.02
C ILE A 348 -9.46 -16.05 -8.08
N ASP A 349 -9.55 -17.34 -8.43
CA ASP A 349 -8.97 -18.43 -7.63
C ASP A 349 -7.44 -18.30 -7.51
N ALA A 350 -6.76 -17.91 -8.59
CA ALA A 350 -5.33 -17.66 -8.54
C ALA A 350 -5.02 -16.47 -7.60
N LEU A 351 -5.80 -15.39 -7.65
CA LEU A 351 -5.64 -14.25 -6.74
C LEU A 351 -5.93 -14.63 -5.28
N LEU A 352 -6.95 -15.44 -5.00
CA LEU A 352 -7.22 -15.98 -3.67
C LEU A 352 -6.05 -16.85 -3.20
N SER A 353 -5.50 -17.70 -4.07
CA SER A 353 -4.30 -18.49 -3.75
C SER A 353 -3.09 -17.59 -3.42
N TYR A 354 -2.85 -16.53 -4.20
CA TYR A 354 -1.80 -15.56 -3.89
C TYR A 354 -2.10 -14.79 -2.62
N SER A 355 -3.38 -14.53 -2.31
CA SER A 355 -3.82 -13.86 -1.08
C SER A 355 -3.45 -14.63 0.18
N ALA A 356 -3.25 -15.95 0.11
CA ALA A 356 -2.71 -16.72 1.23
C ALA A 356 -1.30 -16.26 1.65
N VAL A 357 -0.51 -15.71 0.74
CA VAL A 357 0.88 -15.29 0.96
C VAL A 357 1.13 -13.79 0.71
N CYS A 358 0.25 -13.08 -0.01
CA CYS A 358 0.34 -11.63 -0.24
C CYS A 358 -0.27 -10.81 0.90
N GLY A 359 -0.38 -9.49 0.77
CA GLY A 359 -0.81 -8.56 1.83
C GLY A 359 -2.22 -8.01 1.71
N THR A 360 -2.84 -7.98 0.52
CA THR A 360 -4.04 -7.15 0.29
C THR A 360 -5.29 -7.87 -0.17
N GLY A 361 -5.20 -9.06 -0.74
CA GLY A 361 -6.40 -9.78 -1.23
C GLY A 361 -6.73 -9.50 -2.70
N LEU A 362 -8.02 -9.37 -2.99
CA LEU A 362 -8.56 -9.08 -4.31
C LEU A 362 -8.62 -7.55 -4.50
N ASP A 363 -7.72 -7.00 -5.30
CA ASP A 363 -7.62 -5.56 -5.42
C ASP A 363 -7.78 -5.09 -6.87
N THR A 364 -8.67 -4.11 -7.07
CA THR A 364 -9.07 -3.56 -8.38
C THR A 364 -9.33 -4.61 -9.45
N VAL A 365 -10.08 -5.67 -9.07
CA VAL A 365 -10.37 -6.79 -9.97
C VAL A 365 -11.55 -6.45 -10.88
N PRO A 366 -11.36 -6.37 -12.22
CA PRO A 366 -12.44 -6.07 -13.15
C PRO A 366 -13.33 -7.31 -13.35
N LEU A 367 -14.65 -7.11 -13.32
CA LEU A 367 -15.64 -8.16 -13.46
C LEU A 367 -16.68 -7.81 -14.53
N PRO A 368 -17.29 -8.79 -15.21
CA PRO A 368 -18.42 -8.55 -16.09
C PRO A 368 -19.58 -7.87 -15.36
N GLY A 369 -20.30 -6.98 -16.05
CA GLY A 369 -21.40 -6.22 -15.46
C GLY A 369 -22.66 -7.05 -15.21
N ASP A 370 -22.77 -8.24 -15.78
CA ASP A 370 -23.87 -9.18 -15.53
C ASP A 370 -23.66 -10.04 -14.27
N ILE A 371 -22.54 -9.85 -13.54
CA ILE A 371 -22.32 -10.51 -12.25
C ILE A 371 -23.42 -10.13 -11.26
N THR A 372 -23.99 -11.13 -10.59
CA THR A 372 -25.04 -10.90 -9.59
C THR A 372 -24.47 -10.56 -8.20
N ALA A 373 -25.31 -9.97 -7.35
CA ALA A 373 -24.93 -9.72 -5.95
C ALA A 373 -24.61 -11.04 -5.19
N GLU A 374 -25.31 -12.14 -5.53
CA GLU A 374 -25.04 -13.46 -4.96
C GLU A 374 -23.66 -13.96 -5.35
N GLN A 375 -23.26 -13.82 -6.62
CA GLN A 375 -21.93 -14.22 -7.09
C GLN A 375 -20.83 -13.35 -6.45
N LEU A 376 -21.05 -12.02 -6.34
CA LEU A 376 -20.13 -11.13 -5.60
C LEU A 376 -20.01 -11.55 -4.13
N SER A 377 -21.13 -11.94 -3.49
CA SER A 377 -21.12 -12.41 -2.10
C SER A 377 -20.28 -13.68 -1.92
N LEU A 378 -20.30 -14.60 -2.88
CA LEU A 378 -19.46 -15.79 -2.84
C LEU A 378 -17.98 -15.43 -2.90
N ILE A 379 -17.57 -14.57 -3.82
CA ILE A 379 -16.18 -14.10 -3.96
C ILE A 379 -15.70 -13.37 -2.69
N ILE A 380 -16.54 -12.49 -2.14
CA ILE A 380 -16.23 -11.75 -0.91
C ILE A 380 -16.15 -12.71 0.28
N GLY A 381 -17.05 -13.69 0.35
CA GLY A 381 -17.08 -14.72 1.39
C GLY A 381 -15.81 -15.59 1.39
N ASP A 382 -15.32 -15.99 0.22
CA ASP A 382 -14.07 -16.74 0.08
C ASP A 382 -12.87 -15.92 0.57
N MET A 383 -12.77 -14.64 0.18
CA MET A 383 -11.74 -13.75 0.68
C MET A 383 -11.82 -13.54 2.20
N ALA A 384 -13.04 -13.34 2.74
CA ALA A 384 -13.26 -13.15 4.17
C ALA A 384 -12.89 -14.41 4.98
N SER A 385 -13.26 -15.60 4.47
CA SER A 385 -12.91 -16.89 5.07
C SER A 385 -11.41 -17.14 5.09
N LEU A 386 -10.72 -16.79 4.00
CA LEU A 386 -9.26 -16.87 3.91
C LEU A 386 -8.58 -15.91 4.90
N ALA A 387 -9.05 -14.65 4.98
CA ALA A 387 -8.55 -13.66 5.91
C ALA A 387 -8.69 -14.10 7.36
N TYR A 388 -9.88 -14.55 7.75
CA TYR A 388 -10.18 -15.06 9.09
C TYR A 388 -9.31 -16.27 9.45
N LYS A 389 -9.22 -17.26 8.53
CA LYS A 389 -8.42 -18.48 8.74
C LYS A 389 -6.96 -18.18 9.05
N TRP A 390 -6.37 -17.19 8.36
CA TRP A 390 -4.94 -16.89 8.47
C TRP A 390 -4.65 -15.67 9.36
N HIS A 391 -5.67 -15.09 10.01
CA HIS A 391 -5.54 -13.87 10.81
C HIS A 391 -4.72 -12.79 10.09
N LYS A 392 -5.08 -12.52 8.85
CA LYS A 392 -4.34 -11.55 8.03
C LYS A 392 -5.26 -10.55 7.35
N PRO A 393 -4.83 -9.28 7.23
CA PRO A 393 -5.63 -8.27 6.56
C PRO A 393 -5.76 -8.59 5.07
N LEU A 394 -6.99 -8.68 4.59
CA LEU A 394 -7.33 -8.78 3.17
C LEU A 394 -8.49 -7.84 2.85
N SER A 395 -8.65 -7.53 1.57
CA SER A 395 -9.76 -6.74 1.06
C SER A 395 -10.26 -7.28 -0.27
N ALA A 396 -11.51 -6.98 -0.61
CA ALA A 396 -12.08 -7.19 -1.93
C ALA A 396 -12.57 -5.84 -2.48
N ARG A 397 -11.83 -5.31 -3.44
CA ARG A 397 -12.17 -4.15 -4.26
C ARG A 397 -12.44 -4.65 -5.68
N LEU A 398 -13.71 -5.00 -5.92
CA LEU A 398 -14.19 -5.61 -7.15
C LEU A 398 -14.86 -4.52 -8.01
N LEU A 399 -14.57 -4.50 -9.30
CA LEU A 399 -15.05 -3.47 -10.22
C LEU A 399 -15.89 -4.10 -11.34
N PRO A 400 -17.16 -4.45 -11.07
CA PRO A 400 -18.06 -4.87 -12.13
C PRO A 400 -18.33 -3.69 -13.09
N ALA A 401 -18.32 -3.97 -14.40
CA ALA A 401 -18.43 -2.96 -15.46
C ALA A 401 -19.79 -3.07 -16.16
N LEU A 402 -20.74 -2.20 -15.81
CA LEU A 402 -22.11 -2.19 -16.31
C LEU A 402 -22.16 -2.24 -17.84
N GLY A 403 -22.95 -3.16 -18.37
CA GLY A 403 -23.17 -3.31 -19.81
C GLY A 403 -21.99 -3.93 -20.57
N LYS A 404 -20.93 -4.36 -19.87
CA LYS A 404 -19.79 -5.06 -20.45
C LYS A 404 -19.82 -6.53 -20.08
N GLY A 405 -19.65 -7.38 -21.07
CA GLY A 405 -19.59 -8.83 -20.91
C GLY A 405 -18.17 -9.38 -21.02
N TRP A 406 -18.05 -10.70 -20.89
CA TRP A 406 -16.82 -11.42 -21.13
C TRP A 406 -16.22 -11.09 -22.51
N GLY A 407 -14.93 -10.90 -22.57
CA GLY A 407 -14.16 -10.58 -23.77
C GLY A 407 -14.18 -9.10 -24.17
N GLU A 408 -14.99 -8.28 -23.51
CA GLU A 408 -15.02 -6.83 -23.74
C GLU A 408 -13.99 -6.10 -22.87
N MET A 409 -13.54 -4.94 -23.36
CA MET A 409 -12.63 -4.06 -22.65
C MET A 409 -13.41 -3.18 -21.65
N THR A 410 -12.90 -3.02 -20.44
CA THR A 410 -13.40 -2.01 -19.49
C THR A 410 -13.18 -0.60 -20.04
N GLU A 411 -13.99 0.36 -19.59
CA GLU A 411 -13.93 1.77 -20.04
C GLU A 411 -13.89 2.73 -18.84
N PHE A 412 -13.10 2.39 -17.82
CA PHE A 412 -12.85 3.28 -16.69
C PHE A 412 -12.03 4.49 -17.17
N ASP A 413 -12.38 5.70 -16.74
CA ASP A 413 -11.66 6.94 -17.05
C ASP A 413 -10.84 7.47 -15.84
N ASN A 414 -10.75 6.68 -14.77
CA ASN A 414 -9.96 7.01 -13.60
C ASN A 414 -8.46 6.98 -13.92
N SER A 415 -7.76 8.06 -13.60
CA SER A 415 -6.33 8.23 -13.90
C SER A 415 -5.40 7.18 -13.26
N PHE A 416 -5.84 6.49 -12.22
CA PHE A 416 -5.09 5.40 -11.58
C PHE A 416 -5.29 4.05 -12.26
N LEU A 417 -6.34 3.87 -13.04
CA LEU A 417 -6.71 2.59 -13.63
C LEU A 417 -6.14 2.40 -15.05
N VAL A 418 -5.86 1.16 -15.38
CA VAL A 418 -5.54 0.67 -16.72
C VAL A 418 -6.70 -0.23 -17.15
N ASN A 419 -7.30 0.04 -18.31
CA ASN A 419 -8.38 -0.80 -18.81
C ASN A 419 -7.88 -2.19 -19.23
N ALA A 420 -8.70 -3.21 -18.98
CA ALA A 420 -8.37 -4.61 -19.24
C ALA A 420 -9.58 -5.36 -19.83
N THR A 421 -9.31 -6.45 -20.55
CA THR A 421 -10.36 -7.33 -21.07
C THR A 421 -10.94 -8.16 -19.93
N LEU A 422 -12.27 -8.17 -19.84
CA LEU A 422 -13.02 -8.91 -18.84
C LEU A 422 -12.90 -10.42 -19.07
N GLN A 423 -12.67 -11.16 -17.99
CA GLN A 423 -12.57 -12.62 -17.99
C GLN A 423 -13.90 -13.27 -17.62
N PRO A 424 -14.20 -14.49 -18.09
CA PRO A 424 -15.37 -15.23 -17.63
C PRO A 424 -15.23 -15.56 -16.13
N LEU A 425 -16.36 -15.51 -15.42
CA LEU A 425 -16.42 -15.89 -14.00
C LEU A 425 -16.19 -17.39 -13.83
N ASP A 426 -16.80 -18.21 -14.70
CA ASP A 426 -16.67 -19.65 -14.73
C ASP A 426 -15.79 -20.05 -15.92
N ARG A 427 -14.65 -20.69 -15.67
CA ARG A 427 -13.91 -21.40 -16.71
C ARG A 427 -14.60 -22.73 -16.94
N LYS A 428 -15.32 -22.87 -18.08
CA LYS A 428 -15.81 -24.15 -18.55
C LYS A 428 -14.66 -25.06 -19.00
#